data_950ca26a2229b325225064438060d137
#
_entry.id   950ca26a2229b325225064438060d137
#
_cell.length_a   1.000
_cell.length_b   1.000
_cell.length_c   1.000
_cell.angle_alpha   90.00
_cell.angle_beta   90.00
_cell.angle_gamma   90.00
#
_symmetry.space_group_name_H-M   'P 1'
#
loop_
_entity.id
_entity.type
_entity.pdbx_description
1 polymer ?
#
loop_
_entity_poly.entity_id
_entity_poly.type
_entity_poly.pdbx_seq_one_letter_code
_entity_poly.pdbx_strand_id
1 'polypeptide(L)'
;MTPAGFWRRSAAWTLDATMILAVVVVLAWPGLLTGVHAATGSMQQLSARTADAMYDAMMQGMPLAAMVPQLMHDPRLLESATVLHSALWQVFAPLLWGYALLALLLHVGGELSRWQGSPGKHLLGLKVTAMDGTRLPWPRVLLRHAAGLLSWLTLNLGHAMAALPPEKRALHDHLAGARVLQRDS
;
A
#
# COMPACT_ATOMS: atom_id res chain seq x y z
N MET A 1 -12.38 24.90 -17.84
CA MET A 1 -11.91 23.73 -17.01
C MET A 1 -12.83 23.51 -15.83
N THR A 2 -13.38 22.33 -15.65
CA THR A 2 -14.31 21.97 -14.57
C THR A 2 -13.62 21.16 -13.48
N PRO A 3 -14.06 21.23 -12.20
CA PRO A 3 -13.52 20.39 -11.15
C PRO A 3 -13.74 18.89 -11.45
N ALA A 4 -12.69 18.09 -11.30
CA ALA A 4 -12.75 16.65 -11.53
C ALA A 4 -13.54 15.98 -10.39
N GLY A 5 -14.56 15.20 -10.76
CA GLY A 5 -15.35 14.42 -9.81
C GLY A 5 -14.58 13.24 -9.22
N PHE A 6 -15.11 12.69 -8.13
CA PHE A 6 -14.56 11.55 -7.38
C PHE A 6 -14.21 10.36 -8.29
N TRP A 7 -15.15 9.89 -9.11
CA TRP A 7 -14.97 8.69 -9.94
C TRP A 7 -13.82 8.80 -10.94
N ARG A 8 -13.64 9.96 -11.61
CA ARG A 8 -12.50 10.17 -12.51
C ARG A 8 -11.17 10.16 -11.78
N ARG A 9 -11.12 10.74 -10.57
CA ARG A 9 -9.92 10.73 -9.73
C ARG A 9 -9.59 9.31 -9.24
N SER A 10 -10.62 8.55 -8.85
CA SER A 10 -10.46 7.14 -8.46
C SER A 10 -9.97 6.29 -9.62
N ALA A 11 -10.54 6.46 -10.81
CA ALA A 11 -10.08 5.77 -12.02
C ALA A 11 -8.61 6.10 -12.34
N ALA A 12 -8.21 7.38 -12.25
CA ALA A 12 -6.82 7.79 -12.44
C ALA A 12 -5.89 7.12 -11.43
N TRP A 13 -6.30 7.09 -10.16
CA TRP A 13 -5.53 6.44 -9.11
C TRP A 13 -5.42 4.91 -9.33
N THR A 14 -6.51 4.26 -9.73
CA THR A 14 -6.51 2.82 -10.03
C THR A 14 -5.56 2.49 -11.19
N LEU A 15 -5.55 3.31 -12.25
CA LEU A 15 -4.61 3.16 -13.37
C LEU A 15 -3.15 3.30 -12.89
N ASP A 16 -2.86 4.32 -12.09
CA ASP A 16 -1.52 4.51 -11.51
C ASP A 16 -1.14 3.31 -10.63
N ALA A 17 -2.03 2.89 -9.72
CA ALA A 17 -1.78 1.78 -8.80
C ALA A 17 -1.52 0.47 -9.53
N THR A 18 -2.31 0.15 -10.56
CA THR A 18 -2.14 -1.07 -11.37
C THR A 18 -0.81 -1.04 -12.13
N MET A 19 -0.47 0.10 -12.73
CA MET A 19 0.79 0.27 -13.48
C MET A 19 2.01 0.14 -12.54
N ILE A 20 1.96 0.80 -11.38
CA ILE A 20 3.03 0.72 -10.37
C ILE A 20 3.19 -0.71 -9.88
N LEU A 21 2.08 -1.38 -9.53
CA LEU A 21 2.11 -2.75 -9.04
C LEU A 21 2.69 -3.71 -10.09
N ALA A 22 2.29 -3.57 -11.34
CA ALA A 22 2.81 -4.39 -12.43
C ALA A 22 4.34 -4.24 -12.56
N VAL A 23 4.85 -3.01 -12.54
CA VAL A 23 6.30 -2.75 -12.60
C VAL A 23 7.01 -3.34 -11.38
N VAL A 24 6.49 -3.14 -10.19
CA VAL A 24 7.10 -3.66 -8.94
C VAL A 24 7.13 -5.18 -8.96
N VAL A 25 6.04 -5.85 -9.36
CA VAL A 25 5.98 -7.31 -9.45
C VAL A 25 7.00 -7.84 -10.45
N VAL A 26 7.11 -7.21 -11.63
CA VAL A 26 8.09 -7.63 -12.65
C VAL A 26 9.53 -7.49 -12.14
N LEU A 27 9.85 -6.36 -11.51
CA LEU A 27 11.20 -6.12 -10.97
C LEU A 27 11.53 -7.03 -9.78
N ALA A 28 10.55 -7.32 -8.93
CA ALA A 28 10.74 -8.16 -7.75
C ALA A 28 10.58 -9.66 -8.05
N TRP A 29 10.20 -10.05 -9.27
CA TRP A 29 9.79 -11.41 -9.63
C TRP A 29 10.73 -12.52 -9.15
N PRO A 30 12.06 -12.46 -9.39
CA PRO A 30 12.97 -13.51 -8.92
C PRO A 30 12.98 -13.67 -7.40
N GLY A 31 12.98 -12.54 -6.68
CA GLY A 31 12.92 -12.53 -5.22
C GLY A 31 11.59 -13.04 -4.66
N LEU A 32 10.48 -12.72 -5.34
CA LEU A 32 9.16 -13.22 -4.98
C LEU A 32 9.08 -14.75 -5.08
N LEU A 33 9.58 -15.34 -6.16
CA LEU A 33 9.61 -16.79 -6.33
C LEU A 33 10.41 -17.45 -5.20
N THR A 34 11.61 -16.95 -4.92
CA THR A 34 12.46 -17.46 -3.84
C THR A 34 11.79 -17.32 -2.48
N GLY A 35 11.20 -16.16 -2.20
CA GLY A 35 10.51 -15.89 -0.95
C GLY A 35 9.26 -16.76 -0.75
N VAL A 36 8.47 -16.99 -1.80
CA VAL A 36 7.30 -17.90 -1.76
C VAL A 36 7.73 -19.33 -1.48
N HIS A 37 8.76 -19.85 -2.15
CA HIS A 37 9.28 -21.18 -1.87
C HIS A 37 9.79 -21.31 -0.43
N ALA A 38 10.51 -20.31 0.07
CA ALA A 38 10.98 -20.29 1.46
C ALA A 38 9.80 -20.24 2.45
N ALA A 39 8.78 -19.42 2.19
CA ALA A 39 7.60 -19.31 3.04
C ALA A 39 6.80 -20.61 3.08
N THR A 40 6.59 -21.26 1.93
CA THR A 40 5.87 -22.55 1.87
C THR A 40 6.62 -23.66 2.60
N GLY A 41 7.94 -23.74 2.43
CA GLY A 41 8.78 -24.71 3.16
C GLY A 41 8.76 -24.44 4.68
N SER A 42 8.90 -23.19 5.09
CA SER A 42 8.84 -22.80 6.50
C SER A 42 7.49 -23.10 7.14
N MET A 43 6.39 -22.87 6.40
CA MET A 43 5.03 -23.19 6.86
C MET A 43 4.86 -24.71 7.08
N GLN A 44 5.36 -25.53 6.15
CA GLN A 44 5.34 -26.99 6.29
C GLN A 44 6.14 -27.46 7.52
N GLN A 45 7.33 -26.89 7.74
CA GLN A 45 8.15 -27.21 8.91
C GLN A 45 7.46 -26.79 10.22
N LEU A 46 6.89 -25.59 10.28
CA LEU A 46 6.14 -25.14 11.46
C LEU A 46 4.94 -26.06 11.75
N SER A 47 4.20 -26.41 10.70
CA SER A 47 3.06 -27.32 10.80
C SER A 47 3.47 -28.70 11.33
N ALA A 48 4.52 -29.31 10.77
CA ALA A 48 5.03 -30.60 11.21
C ALA A 48 5.51 -30.56 12.69
N ARG A 49 6.33 -29.57 13.04
CA ARG A 49 6.82 -29.42 14.43
C ARG A 49 5.70 -29.15 15.43
N THR A 50 4.64 -28.45 15.01
CA THR A 50 3.45 -28.23 15.85
C THR A 50 2.72 -29.55 16.08
N ALA A 51 2.54 -30.35 15.02
CA ALA A 51 1.91 -31.67 15.13
C ALA A 51 2.69 -32.61 16.05
N ASP A 52 4.03 -32.66 15.91
CA ASP A 52 4.91 -33.46 16.76
C ASP A 52 4.81 -33.02 18.22
N ALA A 53 4.89 -31.73 18.50
CA ALA A 53 4.80 -31.17 19.85
C ALA A 53 3.42 -31.44 20.50
N MET A 54 2.34 -31.37 19.71
CA MET A 54 0.99 -31.73 20.17
C MET A 54 0.90 -33.23 20.48
N TYR A 55 1.44 -34.08 19.60
CA TYR A 55 1.46 -35.52 19.82
C TYR A 55 2.22 -35.87 21.09
N ASP A 56 3.42 -35.33 21.30
CA ASP A 56 4.23 -35.54 22.49
C ASP A 56 3.49 -35.12 23.78
N ALA A 57 2.83 -33.99 23.76
CA ALA A 57 2.04 -33.50 24.90
C ALA A 57 0.84 -34.39 25.21
N MET A 58 0.17 -34.93 24.17
CA MET A 58 -0.94 -35.88 24.33
C MET A 58 -0.45 -37.21 24.92
N MET A 59 0.69 -37.72 24.43
CA MET A 59 1.26 -38.98 24.94
C MET A 59 1.73 -38.88 26.40
N GLN A 60 2.09 -37.65 26.85
CA GLN A 60 2.39 -37.36 28.27
C GLN A 60 1.14 -37.17 29.13
N GLY A 61 -0.06 -37.31 28.58
CA GLY A 61 -1.32 -37.14 29.30
C GLY A 61 -1.59 -35.67 29.71
N MET A 62 -1.02 -34.70 28.99
CA MET A 62 -1.16 -33.29 29.32
C MET A 62 -2.58 -32.81 29.07
N PRO A 63 -3.23 -32.10 30.00
CA PRO A 63 -4.53 -31.50 29.78
C PRO A 63 -4.44 -30.37 28.74
N LEU A 64 -5.48 -30.21 27.91
CA LEU A 64 -5.53 -29.20 26.86
C LEU A 64 -5.23 -27.77 27.36
N ALA A 65 -5.67 -27.44 28.59
CA ALA A 65 -5.42 -26.14 29.19
C ALA A 65 -3.93 -25.83 29.44
N ALA A 66 -3.11 -26.87 29.66
CA ALA A 66 -1.67 -26.73 29.84
C ALA A 66 -0.89 -26.82 28.51
N MET A 67 -1.46 -27.48 27.52
CA MET A 67 -0.84 -27.69 26.21
C MET A 67 -0.62 -26.37 25.46
N VAL A 68 -1.60 -25.47 25.42
CA VAL A 68 -1.51 -24.19 24.69
C VAL A 68 -0.38 -23.31 25.21
N PRO A 69 -0.26 -23.03 26.52
CA PRO A 69 0.88 -22.28 27.06
C PRO A 69 2.23 -22.93 26.77
N GLN A 70 2.31 -24.26 26.86
CA GLN A 70 3.55 -24.98 26.55
C GLN A 70 3.96 -24.82 25.09
N LEU A 71 3.04 -25.00 24.12
CA LEU A 71 3.31 -24.80 22.71
C LEU A 71 3.74 -23.39 22.40
N MET A 72 3.12 -22.38 23.03
CA MET A 72 3.47 -20.96 22.82
C MET A 72 4.88 -20.61 23.32
N HIS A 73 5.46 -21.39 24.23
CA HIS A 73 6.79 -21.18 24.78
C HIS A 73 7.81 -22.24 24.29
N ASP A 74 7.42 -23.13 23.40
CA ASP A 74 8.34 -24.13 22.84
C ASP A 74 9.39 -23.41 21.96
N PRO A 75 10.69 -23.51 22.31
CA PRO A 75 11.74 -22.83 21.53
C PRO A 75 11.80 -23.25 20.07
N ARG A 76 11.45 -24.52 19.76
CA ARG A 76 11.48 -25.07 18.39
C ARG A 76 10.38 -24.46 17.55
N LEU A 77 9.20 -24.20 18.13
CA LEU A 77 8.08 -23.55 17.45
C LEU A 77 8.35 -22.07 17.27
N LEU A 78 8.92 -21.40 18.27
CA LEU A 78 9.31 -19.99 18.16
C LEU A 78 10.37 -19.78 17.09
N GLU A 79 11.39 -20.64 17.02
CA GLU A 79 12.40 -20.61 15.96
C GLU A 79 11.74 -20.79 14.57
N SER A 80 10.86 -21.77 14.42
CA SER A 80 10.17 -22.01 13.14
C SER A 80 9.26 -20.85 12.73
N ALA A 81 8.60 -20.22 13.70
CA ALA A 81 7.77 -19.04 13.47
C ALA A 81 8.62 -17.83 13.02
N THR A 82 9.81 -17.64 13.61
CA THR A 82 10.72 -16.56 13.18
C THR A 82 11.27 -16.78 11.77
N VAL A 83 11.57 -18.04 11.41
CA VAL A 83 11.98 -18.37 10.04
C VAL A 83 10.84 -18.12 9.04
N LEU A 84 9.62 -18.53 9.36
CA LEU A 84 8.45 -18.22 8.53
C LEU A 84 8.22 -16.72 8.40
N HIS A 85 8.31 -15.99 9.53
CA HIS A 85 8.19 -14.53 9.51
C HIS A 85 9.20 -13.87 8.58
N SER A 86 10.47 -14.28 8.65
CA SER A 86 11.52 -13.74 7.79
C SER A 86 11.28 -14.06 6.30
N ALA A 87 10.81 -15.28 5.99
CA ALA A 87 10.46 -15.69 4.64
C ALA A 87 9.26 -14.88 4.08
N LEU A 88 8.22 -14.67 4.89
CA LEU A 88 7.09 -13.81 4.51
C LEU A 88 7.55 -12.36 4.27
N TRP A 89 8.44 -11.85 5.12
CA TRP A 89 8.97 -10.50 4.95
C TRP A 89 9.78 -10.33 3.66
N GLN A 90 10.50 -11.36 3.22
CA GLN A 90 11.19 -11.37 1.91
C GLN A 90 10.21 -11.24 0.72
N VAL A 91 8.97 -11.71 0.87
CA VAL A 91 7.92 -11.55 -0.16
C VAL A 91 7.31 -10.15 -0.10
N PHE A 92 6.91 -9.71 1.09
CA PHE A 92 6.10 -8.50 1.25
C PHE A 92 6.92 -7.20 1.23
N ALA A 93 8.16 -7.21 1.77
CA ALA A 93 8.96 -5.99 1.86
C ALA A 93 9.28 -5.37 0.49
N PRO A 94 9.76 -6.10 -0.53
CA PRO A 94 10.02 -5.52 -1.83
C PRO A 94 8.76 -4.99 -2.52
N LEU A 95 7.61 -5.66 -2.34
CA LEU A 95 6.33 -5.17 -2.85
C LEU A 95 5.91 -3.89 -2.16
N LEU A 96 5.97 -3.85 -0.83
CA LEU A 96 5.56 -2.69 -0.04
C LEU A 96 6.46 -1.49 -0.32
N TRP A 97 7.75 -1.65 -0.17
CA TRP A 97 8.71 -0.54 -0.32
C TRP A 97 8.89 -0.13 -1.77
N GLY A 98 8.91 -1.10 -2.70
CA GLY A 98 8.98 -0.82 -4.13
C GLY A 98 7.76 -0.05 -4.61
N TYR A 99 6.55 -0.47 -4.18
CA TYR A 99 5.31 0.26 -4.47
C TYR A 99 5.31 1.67 -3.86
N ALA A 100 5.66 1.80 -2.59
CA ALA A 100 5.67 3.09 -1.90
C ALA A 100 6.65 4.08 -2.56
N LEU A 101 7.86 3.63 -2.88
CA LEU A 101 8.86 4.45 -3.53
C LEU A 101 8.42 4.87 -4.95
N LEU A 102 7.96 3.92 -5.76
CA LEU A 102 7.57 4.21 -7.13
C LEU A 102 6.30 5.07 -7.18
N ALA A 103 5.34 4.84 -6.27
CA ALA A 103 4.16 5.67 -6.12
C ALA A 103 4.55 7.11 -5.73
N LEU A 104 5.45 7.29 -4.77
CA LEU A 104 5.94 8.61 -4.38
C LEU A 104 6.60 9.33 -5.56
N LEU A 105 7.49 8.66 -6.27
CA LEU A 105 8.20 9.23 -7.43
C LEU A 105 7.22 9.63 -8.55
N LEU A 106 6.28 8.76 -8.90
CA LEU A 106 5.34 9.02 -9.99
C LEU A 106 4.29 10.07 -9.63
N HIS A 107 3.79 10.07 -8.41
CA HIS A 107 2.78 11.06 -8.00
C HIS A 107 3.42 12.43 -7.75
N VAL A 108 4.49 12.51 -6.95
CA VAL A 108 5.18 13.77 -6.68
C VAL A 108 5.85 14.31 -7.95
N GLY A 109 6.64 13.46 -8.63
CA GLY A 109 7.33 13.83 -9.86
C GLY A 109 6.35 14.20 -10.97
N GLY A 110 5.25 13.49 -11.11
CA GLY A 110 4.19 13.80 -12.08
C GLY A 110 3.52 15.15 -11.81
N GLU A 111 3.21 15.48 -10.56
CA GLU A 111 2.63 16.78 -10.20
C GLU A 111 3.62 17.93 -10.35
N LEU A 112 4.91 17.68 -10.15
CA LEU A 112 6.00 18.64 -10.40
C LEU A 112 6.40 18.73 -11.89
N SER A 113 6.01 17.79 -12.72
CA SER A 113 6.29 17.78 -14.16
C SER A 113 5.41 18.78 -14.93
N ARG A 114 5.67 18.91 -16.23
CA ARG A 114 4.80 19.67 -17.15
C ARG A 114 3.38 19.11 -17.24
N TRP A 115 3.17 17.86 -16.85
CA TRP A 115 1.85 17.23 -16.86
C TRP A 115 0.95 17.68 -15.72
N GLN A 116 1.53 18.20 -14.61
CA GLN A 116 0.82 18.62 -13.40
C GLN A 116 -0.10 17.50 -12.86
N GLY A 117 0.36 16.27 -12.94
CA GLY A 117 -0.40 15.09 -12.51
C GLY A 117 0.37 13.81 -12.76
N SER A 118 0.00 12.73 -12.07
CA SER A 118 0.49 11.39 -12.32
C SER A 118 0.13 10.90 -13.72
N PRO A 119 0.77 9.83 -14.23
CA PRO A 119 0.45 9.26 -15.54
C PRO A 119 -1.04 8.95 -15.73
N GLY A 120 -1.69 8.31 -14.74
CA GLY A 120 -3.13 8.03 -14.81
C GLY A 120 -3.99 9.28 -14.83
N LYS A 121 -3.62 10.33 -14.07
CA LYS A 121 -4.28 11.64 -14.17
C LYS A 121 -4.10 12.24 -15.55
N HIS A 122 -2.91 12.17 -16.11
CA HIS A 122 -2.63 12.70 -17.44
C HIS A 122 -3.45 11.99 -18.53
N LEU A 123 -3.51 10.65 -18.48
CA LEU A 123 -4.29 9.83 -19.43
C LEU A 123 -5.79 10.17 -19.37
N LEU A 124 -6.33 10.48 -18.19
CA LEU A 124 -7.74 10.86 -18.04
C LEU A 124 -7.99 12.37 -18.20
N GLY A 125 -7.02 13.11 -18.71
CA GLY A 125 -7.14 14.55 -18.93
C GLY A 125 -7.26 15.36 -17.65
N LEU A 126 -6.69 14.89 -16.54
CA LEU A 126 -6.70 15.58 -15.25
C LEU A 126 -5.39 16.33 -15.01
N LYS A 127 -5.48 17.47 -14.31
CA LYS A 127 -4.31 18.20 -13.82
C LYS A 127 -4.54 18.76 -12.43
N VAL A 128 -3.47 18.86 -11.64
CA VAL A 128 -3.45 19.45 -10.31
C VAL A 128 -2.91 20.87 -10.41
N THR A 129 -3.65 21.81 -9.83
CA THR A 129 -3.27 23.23 -9.83
C THR A 129 -3.48 23.83 -8.44
N ALA A 130 -2.89 24.99 -8.19
CA ALA A 130 -3.29 25.86 -7.08
C ALA A 130 -4.69 26.43 -7.33
N MET A 131 -5.26 27.10 -6.33
CA MET A 131 -6.63 27.64 -6.41
C MET A 131 -6.78 28.74 -7.47
N ASP A 132 -5.73 29.48 -7.76
CA ASP A 132 -5.65 30.49 -8.81
C ASP A 132 -5.44 29.91 -10.22
N GLY A 133 -5.29 28.60 -10.36
CA GLY A 133 -5.04 27.92 -11.62
C GLY A 133 -3.57 27.80 -12.00
N THR A 134 -2.66 28.39 -11.22
CA THR A 134 -1.22 28.28 -11.43
C THR A 134 -0.70 26.89 -11.05
N ARG A 135 0.56 26.62 -11.35
CA ARG A 135 1.21 25.37 -10.96
C ARG A 135 1.38 25.31 -9.45
N LEU A 136 1.10 24.14 -8.87
CA LEU A 136 1.30 23.91 -7.44
C LEU A 136 2.80 23.91 -7.11
N PRO A 137 3.29 24.75 -6.17
CA PRO A 137 4.70 24.77 -5.79
C PRO A 137 5.09 23.50 -5.03
N TRP A 138 6.36 23.10 -5.15
CA TRP A 138 6.85 21.81 -4.61
C TRP A 138 6.56 21.58 -3.12
N PRO A 139 6.62 22.56 -2.19
CA PRO A 139 6.30 22.31 -0.80
C PRO A 139 4.82 21.91 -0.60
N ARG A 140 3.92 22.52 -1.39
CA ARG A 140 2.48 22.18 -1.35
C ARG A 140 2.20 20.83 -1.99
N VAL A 141 2.98 20.41 -3.00
CA VAL A 141 2.90 19.05 -3.54
C VAL A 141 3.27 18.04 -2.45
N LEU A 142 4.38 18.23 -1.75
CA LEU A 142 4.78 17.35 -0.64
C LEU A 142 3.74 17.33 0.49
N LEU A 143 3.27 18.52 0.91
CA LEU A 143 2.22 18.63 1.92
C LEU A 143 0.95 17.87 1.49
N ARG A 144 0.57 17.96 0.22
CA ARG A 144 -0.59 17.27 -0.33
C ARG A 144 -0.45 15.75 -0.21
N HIS A 145 0.72 15.19 -0.54
CA HIS A 145 0.97 13.75 -0.41
C HIS A 145 1.06 13.32 1.05
N ALA A 146 1.74 14.07 1.92
CA ALA A 146 1.76 13.81 3.35
C ALA A 146 0.35 13.84 3.97
N ALA A 147 -0.46 14.85 3.62
CA ALA A 147 -1.85 14.94 4.05
C ALA A 147 -2.74 13.81 3.47
N GLY A 148 -2.37 13.25 2.32
CA GLY A 148 -3.00 12.06 1.76
C GLY A 148 -2.89 10.84 2.68
N LEU A 149 -1.79 10.69 3.41
CA LEU A 149 -1.60 9.60 4.37
C LEU A 149 -2.62 9.69 5.52
N LEU A 150 -3.03 10.90 5.94
CA LEU A 150 -4.08 11.07 6.94
C LEU A 150 -5.42 10.51 6.47
N SER A 151 -5.69 10.60 5.16
CA SER A 151 -6.92 10.04 4.59
C SER A 151 -6.95 8.51 4.67
N TRP A 152 -5.80 7.84 4.59
CA TRP A 152 -5.69 6.40 4.80
C TRP A 152 -5.97 6.01 6.25
N LEU A 153 -5.47 6.79 7.21
CA LEU A 153 -5.72 6.57 8.64
C LEU A 153 -7.21 6.76 9.03
N THR A 154 -7.95 7.57 8.28
CA THR A 154 -9.38 7.82 8.47
C THR A 154 -10.27 6.99 7.55
N LEU A 155 -9.88 5.75 7.22
CA LEU A 155 -10.62 4.84 6.33
C LEU A 155 -11.00 5.48 4.99
N ASN A 156 -10.13 6.31 4.43
CA ASN A 156 -10.32 7.05 3.18
C ASN A 156 -11.43 8.12 3.18
N LEU A 157 -11.98 8.50 4.33
CA LEU A 157 -12.99 9.56 4.41
C LEU A 157 -12.50 10.88 3.80
N GLY A 158 -11.21 11.21 3.99
CA GLY A 158 -10.61 12.39 3.39
C GLY A 158 -10.60 12.38 1.85
N HIS A 159 -10.50 11.22 1.23
CA HIS A 159 -10.62 11.08 -0.24
C HIS A 159 -12.08 11.16 -0.68
N ALA A 160 -13.01 10.60 0.09
CA ALA A 160 -14.44 10.61 -0.21
C ALA A 160 -15.01 12.04 -0.24
N MET A 161 -14.42 13.00 0.46
CA MET A 161 -14.81 14.41 0.39
C MET A 161 -14.82 14.97 -1.04
N ALA A 162 -14.01 14.44 -1.94
CA ALA A 162 -14.02 14.82 -3.36
C ALA A 162 -15.32 14.48 -4.11
N ALA A 163 -16.22 13.69 -3.49
CA ALA A 163 -17.56 13.42 -4.01
C ALA A 163 -18.54 14.55 -3.70
N LEU A 164 -18.25 15.40 -2.72
CA LEU A 164 -19.15 16.45 -2.25
C LEU A 164 -19.02 17.73 -3.11
N PRO A 165 -20.15 18.25 -3.64
CA PRO A 165 -20.17 19.52 -4.31
C PRO A 165 -20.07 20.70 -3.29
N PRO A 166 -19.75 21.94 -3.75
CA PRO A 166 -19.49 22.30 -5.13
C PRO A 166 -18.03 22.11 -5.59
N GLU A 167 -17.06 22.08 -4.68
CA GLU A 167 -15.64 22.17 -5.00
C GLU A 167 -15.01 20.85 -5.42
N LYS A 168 -15.61 19.72 -5.03
CA LYS A 168 -15.10 18.36 -5.32
C LYS A 168 -13.63 18.17 -4.93
N ARG A 169 -13.24 18.67 -3.74
CA ARG A 169 -11.89 18.63 -3.21
C ARG A 169 -11.78 17.58 -2.10
N ALA A 170 -10.71 16.79 -2.14
CA ALA A 170 -10.36 15.87 -1.05
C ALA A 170 -9.69 16.64 0.12
N LEU A 171 -9.59 16.04 1.29
CA LEU A 171 -8.95 16.65 2.46
C LEU A 171 -7.54 17.17 2.17
N HIS A 172 -6.72 16.35 1.53
CA HIS A 172 -5.36 16.73 1.17
C HIS A 172 -5.30 17.88 0.15
N ASP A 173 -6.32 18.05 -0.72
CA ASP A 173 -6.43 19.19 -1.61
C ASP A 173 -6.73 20.48 -0.84
N HIS A 174 -7.58 20.41 0.19
CA HIS A 174 -7.89 21.54 1.06
C HIS A 174 -6.65 21.99 1.81
N LEU A 175 -5.93 21.07 2.45
CA LEU A 175 -4.73 21.36 3.23
C LEU A 175 -3.59 21.96 2.37
N ALA A 176 -3.44 21.48 1.14
CA ALA A 176 -2.41 21.98 0.22
C ALA A 176 -2.83 23.22 -0.61
N GLY A 177 -4.09 23.68 -0.48
CA GLY A 177 -4.61 24.75 -1.33
C GLY A 177 -4.60 24.38 -2.82
N ALA A 178 -4.90 23.12 -3.12
CA ALA A 178 -4.89 22.55 -4.45
C ALA A 178 -6.30 22.22 -4.96
N ARG A 179 -6.43 22.05 -6.27
CA ARG A 179 -7.62 21.51 -6.92
C ARG A 179 -7.23 20.63 -8.11
N VAL A 180 -8.06 19.64 -8.39
CA VAL A 180 -7.90 18.80 -9.58
C VAL A 180 -8.94 19.22 -10.61
N LEU A 181 -8.45 19.60 -11.77
CA LEU A 181 -9.26 20.10 -12.88
C LEU A 181 -9.23 19.09 -14.03
N GLN A 182 -10.33 19.04 -14.76
CA GLN A 182 -10.42 18.36 -16.05
C GLN A 182 -9.95 19.34 -17.14
N ARG A 183 -9.05 18.89 -18.02
CA ARG A 183 -8.68 19.64 -19.21
C ARG A 183 -9.89 19.68 -20.15
N ASP A 184 -10.11 20.83 -20.77
CA ASP A 184 -11.06 20.89 -21.88
C ASP A 184 -10.42 20.14 -23.06
N SER A 185 -11.17 19.25 -23.68
CA SER A 185 -10.81 18.53 -24.89
C SER A 185 -10.80 19.48 -26.08
#